data_22bc50f3a959a75be0e4fdc1013114ff
#
_entry.id   22bc50f3a959a75be0e4fdc1013114ff
#
_cell.length_a   1.000
_cell.length_b   1.000
_cell.length_c   1.000
_cell.angle_alpha   90.00
_cell.angle_beta   90.00
_cell.angle_gamma   90.00
#
_symmetry.space_group_name_H-M   'P 1'
#
loop_
_entity.id
_entity.type
_entity.pdbx_description
1 polymer ?
#
loop_
_entity_poly.entity_id
_entity_poly.type
_entity_poly.pdbx_seq_one_letter_code
_entity_poly.pdbx_strand_id
1 'polypeptide(L)'
;MAAGSTEDAGRPLVIALVVDTAGNEGNGTSNSALQYAKELRRQGHTVRLVGIGSPEYPIRVRHIPLVSWIAAKQQMQFAQPDRAMFRKAFEGADVVHVYLPFKYGRMAVRTAHEMGIPATAGFHLQPENVLYSAGPLRYIPGASAFIYWLFNRMLYRHIWHIHTPSHMIAAQLRAHGYRQRLHVISNGYSPRFTAKQQREPGSPSPRPFRIVASGRLASEKDHVTLIRAVALSRHAEDIELTICGTGPLQHELRRMAGKLLPGRWSIGFHDNAQMPELLRSCDLLVHPSIVDIESLSVLEGMASGLVPVIARSTQSAAGQFALNDHSLFEAQDPAMLAQRIDWWIDHPDELSRWGAIYAEHTREEYSIASCVRKFVAMEREAIADFDGRL
;
A
#
# COMPACT_ATOMS: atom_id res chain seq x y z
N MET A 1 -32.52 -1.48 -30.66
CA MET A 1 -32.72 -0.25 -29.91
C MET A 1 -33.11 -0.65 -28.49
N ALA A 2 -32.18 -0.70 -27.55
CA ALA A 2 -32.47 -0.83 -26.14
C ALA A 2 -31.81 0.39 -25.48
N ALA A 3 -32.65 1.31 -25.02
CA ALA A 3 -32.24 2.46 -24.22
C ALA A 3 -31.78 1.91 -22.87
N GLY A 4 -30.49 1.70 -22.72
CA GLY A 4 -29.82 1.47 -21.44
C GLY A 4 -29.91 2.78 -20.65
N SER A 5 -30.68 2.76 -19.60
CA SER A 5 -31.03 3.86 -18.76
C SER A 5 -29.82 4.54 -18.14
N THR A 6 -29.68 5.83 -18.38
CA THR A 6 -28.79 6.77 -17.67
C THR A 6 -29.09 6.93 -16.17
N GLU A 7 -30.12 6.26 -15.65
CA GLU A 7 -30.53 6.30 -14.24
C GLU A 7 -29.68 5.46 -13.30
N ASP A 8 -28.91 4.49 -13.79
CA ASP A 8 -28.13 3.56 -12.94
C ASP A 8 -26.75 4.10 -12.54
N ALA A 9 -26.30 5.21 -13.13
CA ALA A 9 -24.97 5.77 -12.87
C ALA A 9 -24.81 6.41 -11.48
N GLY A 10 -25.89 6.64 -10.75
CA GLY A 10 -25.91 7.36 -9.47
C GLY A 10 -26.43 6.60 -8.25
N ARG A 11 -27.08 5.43 -8.39
CA ARG A 11 -27.64 4.74 -7.21
C ARG A 11 -26.58 4.20 -6.26
N PRO A 12 -26.82 4.20 -4.93
CA PRO A 12 -25.97 3.50 -3.97
C PRO A 12 -25.83 2.00 -4.29
N LEU A 13 -24.62 1.46 -4.17
CA LEU A 13 -24.34 0.05 -4.33
C LEU A 13 -24.29 -0.66 -2.97
N VAL A 14 -24.64 -1.93 -2.96
CA VAL A 14 -24.39 -2.86 -1.85
C VAL A 14 -23.14 -3.68 -2.22
N ILE A 15 -22.00 -3.39 -1.58
CA ILE A 15 -20.70 -3.98 -1.90
C ILE A 15 -20.26 -4.89 -0.76
N ALA A 16 -20.00 -6.17 -1.05
CA ALA A 16 -19.42 -7.10 -0.09
C ALA A 16 -17.89 -7.12 -0.25
N LEU A 17 -17.14 -6.61 0.74
CA LEU A 17 -15.69 -6.64 0.80
C LEU A 17 -15.22 -7.87 1.56
N VAL A 18 -14.53 -8.78 0.87
CA VAL A 18 -14.03 -10.04 1.42
C VAL A 18 -12.53 -9.93 1.65
N VAL A 19 -12.13 -9.86 2.92
CA VAL A 19 -10.74 -9.72 3.34
C VAL A 19 -10.41 -10.75 4.42
N ASP A 20 -9.22 -11.40 4.32
CA ASP A 20 -8.86 -12.45 5.30
C ASP A 20 -8.85 -11.92 6.73
N THR A 21 -8.33 -10.71 6.95
CA THR A 21 -8.26 -10.08 8.27
C THR A 21 -8.91 -8.70 8.21
N ALA A 22 -10.06 -8.53 8.87
CA ALA A 22 -10.80 -7.28 8.91
C ALA A 22 -10.57 -6.47 10.21
N GLY A 23 -9.89 -7.05 11.21
CA GLY A 23 -9.72 -6.44 12.54
C GLY A 23 -8.27 -6.06 12.87
N ASN A 24 -7.31 -6.10 11.94
CA ASN A 24 -5.90 -5.82 12.20
C ASN A 24 -5.41 -4.61 11.40
N GLU A 25 -5.33 -3.46 12.05
CA GLU A 25 -4.83 -2.20 11.45
C GLU A 25 -3.32 -2.23 11.17
N GLY A 26 -2.57 -3.16 11.75
CA GLY A 26 -1.13 -3.33 11.50
C GLY A 26 -0.80 -3.99 10.16
N ASN A 27 -1.79 -4.59 9.47
CA ASN A 27 -1.62 -5.20 8.17
C ASN A 27 -2.10 -4.22 7.07
N GLY A 28 -1.23 -3.91 6.10
CA GLY A 28 -1.51 -2.94 5.04
C GLY A 28 -2.78 -3.26 4.23
N THR A 29 -3.03 -4.53 3.90
CA THR A 29 -4.22 -4.96 3.16
C THR A 29 -5.50 -4.76 3.99
N SER A 30 -5.46 -5.11 5.28
CA SER A 30 -6.58 -4.91 6.20
C SER A 30 -6.89 -3.43 6.39
N ASN A 31 -5.85 -2.61 6.60
CA ASN A 31 -6.00 -1.17 6.76
C ASN A 31 -6.60 -0.53 5.51
N SER A 32 -6.12 -0.91 4.32
CA SER A 32 -6.68 -0.45 3.05
C SER A 32 -8.17 -0.82 2.92
N ALA A 33 -8.55 -2.08 3.21
CA ALA A 33 -9.93 -2.53 3.16
C ALA A 33 -10.85 -1.76 4.13
N LEU A 34 -10.38 -1.49 5.35
CA LEU A 34 -11.12 -0.73 6.35
C LEU A 34 -11.30 0.75 5.94
N GLN A 35 -10.26 1.37 5.37
CA GLN A 35 -10.34 2.73 4.87
C GLN A 35 -11.31 2.83 3.68
N TYR A 36 -11.26 1.88 2.75
CA TYR A 36 -12.22 1.79 1.64
C TYR A 36 -13.65 1.61 2.15
N ALA A 37 -13.86 0.68 3.09
CA ALA A 37 -15.18 0.45 3.68
C ALA A 37 -15.76 1.70 4.33
N LYS A 38 -14.93 2.44 5.10
CA LYS A 38 -15.33 3.69 5.73
C LYS A 38 -15.69 4.75 4.70
N GLU A 39 -14.88 4.93 3.68
CA GLU A 39 -15.08 5.95 2.65
C GLU A 39 -16.27 5.62 1.73
N LEU A 40 -16.44 4.34 1.35
CA LEU A 40 -17.62 3.88 0.60
C LEU A 40 -18.92 4.20 1.35
N ARG A 41 -18.97 3.92 2.66
CA ARG A 41 -20.12 4.27 3.51
C ARG A 41 -20.35 5.78 3.55
N ARG A 42 -19.27 6.58 3.62
CA ARG A 42 -19.36 8.05 3.58
C ARG A 42 -19.90 8.57 2.25
N GLN A 43 -19.63 7.87 1.15
CA GLN A 43 -20.15 8.17 -0.18
C GLN A 43 -21.57 7.62 -0.41
N GLY A 44 -22.22 7.05 0.60
CA GLY A 44 -23.61 6.59 0.57
C GLY A 44 -23.80 5.12 0.16
N HIS A 45 -22.72 4.35 -0.05
CA HIS A 45 -22.81 2.94 -0.38
C HIS A 45 -23.02 2.07 0.87
N THR A 46 -23.71 0.94 0.72
CA THR A 46 -23.80 -0.10 1.75
C THR A 46 -22.60 -1.03 1.64
N VAL A 47 -21.84 -1.20 2.72
CA VAL A 47 -20.65 -2.06 2.73
C VAL A 47 -20.82 -3.18 3.76
N ARG A 48 -20.68 -4.40 3.30
CA ARG A 48 -20.62 -5.61 4.12
C ARG A 48 -19.19 -6.12 4.17
N LEU A 49 -18.56 -5.97 5.31
CA LEU A 49 -17.18 -6.41 5.51
C LEU A 49 -17.18 -7.84 6.05
N VAL A 50 -16.56 -8.77 5.30
CA VAL A 50 -16.56 -10.21 5.62
C VAL A 50 -15.12 -10.66 5.87
N GLY A 51 -14.82 -11.13 7.09
CA GLY A 51 -13.45 -11.55 7.44
C GLY A 51 -13.22 -11.74 8.94
N ILE A 52 -12.02 -12.15 9.30
CA ILE A 52 -11.59 -12.28 10.71
C ILE A 52 -11.65 -10.91 11.39
N GLY A 53 -12.36 -10.82 12.51
CA GLY A 53 -12.55 -9.58 13.26
C GLY A 53 -13.62 -8.63 12.71
N SER A 54 -14.36 -9.04 11.67
CA SER A 54 -15.55 -8.29 11.25
C SER A 54 -16.65 -8.37 12.34
N PRO A 55 -17.29 -7.25 12.69
CA PRO A 55 -18.39 -7.27 13.66
C PRO A 55 -19.69 -7.86 13.10
N GLU A 56 -19.93 -7.72 11.79
CA GLU A 56 -21.20 -8.13 11.16
C GLU A 56 -21.14 -9.55 10.58
N TYR A 57 -20.01 -9.89 9.95
CA TYR A 57 -19.80 -11.20 9.28
C TYR A 57 -18.46 -11.79 9.73
N PRO A 58 -18.34 -12.23 11.00
CA PRO A 58 -17.09 -12.72 11.57
C PRO A 58 -16.74 -14.10 11.01
N ILE A 59 -15.46 -14.26 10.66
CA ILE A 59 -14.90 -15.52 10.15
C ILE A 59 -13.86 -16.05 11.13
N ARG A 60 -13.79 -17.38 11.26
CA ARG A 60 -12.79 -18.04 12.10
C ARG A 60 -11.41 -18.05 11.45
N VAL A 61 -10.37 -18.02 12.28
CA VAL A 61 -8.98 -18.20 11.84
C VAL A 61 -8.75 -19.66 11.42
N ARG A 62 -8.08 -19.84 10.28
CA ARG A 62 -7.60 -21.14 9.82
C ARG A 62 -6.12 -21.27 10.08
N HIS A 63 -5.74 -22.26 10.87
CA HIS A 63 -4.34 -22.61 11.08
C HIS A 63 -3.86 -23.58 9.97
N ILE A 64 -2.82 -23.19 9.24
CA ILE A 64 -2.16 -24.02 8.24
C ILE A 64 -0.74 -24.23 8.75
N PRO A 65 -0.36 -25.47 9.16
CA PRO A 65 0.97 -25.76 9.66
C PRO A 65 2.05 -25.21 8.71
N LEU A 66 3.17 -24.72 9.24
CA LEU A 66 4.28 -24.08 8.54
C LEU A 66 3.95 -22.76 7.82
N VAL A 67 2.87 -22.71 7.03
CA VAL A 67 2.48 -21.53 6.25
C VAL A 67 1.98 -20.40 7.16
N SER A 68 1.20 -20.74 8.20
CA SER A 68 0.74 -19.75 9.19
C SER A 68 1.89 -19.12 9.98
N TRP A 69 2.99 -19.86 10.20
CA TRP A 69 4.18 -19.30 10.86
C TRP A 69 4.90 -18.28 9.98
N ILE A 70 5.00 -18.52 8.66
CA ILE A 70 5.56 -17.55 7.70
C ILE A 70 4.65 -16.33 7.58
N ALA A 71 3.34 -16.56 7.48
CA ALA A 71 2.34 -15.50 7.37
C ALA A 71 2.28 -14.60 8.61
N ALA A 72 2.46 -15.17 9.81
CA ALA A 72 2.49 -14.43 11.06
C ALA A 72 3.66 -13.40 11.10
N LYS A 73 4.78 -13.68 10.44
CA LYS A 73 5.87 -12.71 10.27
C LYS A 73 5.45 -11.47 9.47
N GLN A 74 4.42 -11.58 8.64
CA GLN A 74 3.80 -10.49 7.89
C GLN A 74 2.51 -9.97 8.53
N GLN A 75 2.21 -10.37 9.77
CA GLN A 75 0.97 -10.07 10.47
C GLN A 75 -0.29 -10.50 9.69
N MET A 76 -0.16 -11.52 8.85
CA MET A 76 -1.25 -12.10 8.08
C MET A 76 -1.84 -13.31 8.80
N GLN A 77 -3.17 -13.42 8.74
CA GLN A 77 -3.93 -14.59 9.18
C GLN A 77 -4.73 -15.14 7.99
N PHE A 78 -4.94 -16.43 7.95
CA PHE A 78 -5.79 -17.06 6.94
C PHE A 78 -7.19 -17.24 7.48
N ALA A 79 -8.19 -16.76 6.74
CA ALA A 79 -9.59 -16.97 7.06
C ALA A 79 -10.04 -18.38 6.67
N GLN A 80 -10.88 -18.98 7.51
CA GLN A 80 -11.52 -20.25 7.21
C GLN A 80 -12.67 -20.01 6.22
N PRO A 81 -12.69 -20.66 5.04
CA PRO A 81 -13.82 -20.56 4.13
C PRO A 81 -15.13 -21.01 4.78
N ASP A 82 -16.15 -20.15 4.72
CA ASP A 82 -17.49 -20.42 5.25
C ASP A 82 -18.57 -20.02 4.23
N ARG A 83 -19.11 -21.02 3.52
CA ARG A 83 -20.09 -20.80 2.46
C ARG A 83 -21.43 -20.28 2.99
N ALA A 84 -21.85 -20.70 4.18
CA ALA A 84 -23.10 -20.23 4.78
C ALA A 84 -23.01 -18.74 5.14
N MET A 85 -21.87 -18.34 5.70
CA MET A 85 -21.60 -16.93 6.01
C MET A 85 -21.54 -16.09 4.73
N PHE A 86 -20.88 -16.57 3.66
CA PHE A 86 -20.87 -15.86 2.37
C PHE A 86 -22.26 -15.69 1.79
N ARG A 87 -23.10 -16.75 1.77
CA ARG A 87 -24.49 -16.62 1.29
C ARG A 87 -25.27 -15.57 2.06
N LYS A 88 -25.13 -15.52 3.39
CA LYS A 88 -25.76 -14.50 4.24
C LYS A 88 -25.23 -13.09 3.91
N ALA A 89 -23.91 -12.95 3.77
CA ALA A 89 -23.28 -11.65 3.51
C ALA A 89 -23.58 -11.12 2.09
N PHE A 90 -23.79 -12.01 1.12
CA PHE A 90 -23.98 -11.64 -0.29
C PHE A 90 -25.45 -11.49 -0.69
N GLU A 91 -26.40 -11.85 0.16
CA GLU A 91 -27.82 -11.69 -0.13
C GLU A 91 -28.17 -10.22 -0.47
N GLY A 92 -28.62 -9.97 -1.71
CA GLY A 92 -28.90 -8.62 -2.20
C GLY A 92 -27.67 -7.71 -2.35
N ALA A 93 -26.45 -8.27 -2.44
CA ALA A 93 -25.26 -7.51 -2.83
C ALA A 93 -25.24 -7.29 -4.35
N ASP A 94 -24.80 -6.12 -4.80
CA ASP A 94 -24.62 -5.80 -6.21
C ASP A 94 -23.31 -6.36 -6.75
N VAL A 95 -22.28 -6.46 -5.90
CA VAL A 95 -20.94 -6.94 -6.26
C VAL A 95 -20.17 -7.45 -5.04
N VAL A 96 -19.28 -8.41 -5.29
CA VAL A 96 -18.37 -8.97 -4.27
C VAL A 96 -16.93 -8.63 -4.67
N HIS A 97 -16.20 -7.91 -3.82
CA HIS A 97 -14.78 -7.60 -4.02
C HIS A 97 -13.90 -8.43 -3.08
N VAL A 98 -12.89 -9.13 -3.64
CA VAL A 98 -12.01 -10.04 -2.89
C VAL A 98 -10.59 -9.48 -2.86
N TYR A 99 -9.96 -9.45 -1.68
CA TYR A 99 -8.62 -8.85 -1.50
C TYR A 99 -7.45 -9.80 -1.76
N LEU A 100 -7.56 -11.10 -1.42
CA LEU A 100 -6.42 -12.02 -1.45
C LEU A 100 -6.72 -13.33 -2.22
N PRO A 101 -5.73 -13.89 -2.96
CA PRO A 101 -5.90 -15.04 -3.85
C PRO A 101 -5.84 -16.40 -3.13
N PHE A 102 -6.39 -16.50 -1.92
CA PHE A 102 -6.37 -17.73 -1.14
C PHE A 102 -7.69 -18.52 -1.24
N LYS A 103 -7.72 -19.69 -0.59
CA LYS A 103 -8.92 -20.55 -0.58
C LYS A 103 -10.18 -19.84 -0.10
N TYR A 104 -10.03 -18.89 0.82
CA TYR A 104 -11.11 -18.06 1.33
C TYR A 104 -11.71 -17.19 0.21
N GLY A 105 -10.87 -16.38 -0.46
CA GLY A 105 -11.30 -15.55 -1.58
C GLY A 105 -11.87 -16.37 -2.75
N ARG A 106 -11.25 -17.52 -3.08
CA ARG A 106 -11.77 -18.40 -4.13
C ARG A 106 -13.18 -18.93 -3.81
N MET A 107 -13.45 -19.30 -2.55
CA MET A 107 -14.80 -19.73 -2.16
C MET A 107 -15.79 -18.58 -2.22
N ALA A 108 -15.39 -17.38 -1.84
CA ALA A 108 -16.23 -16.18 -1.95
C ALA A 108 -16.65 -15.93 -3.40
N VAL A 109 -15.69 -15.92 -4.34
CA VAL A 109 -15.97 -15.75 -5.78
C VAL A 109 -16.92 -16.83 -6.29
N ARG A 110 -16.65 -18.11 -5.97
CA ARG A 110 -17.53 -19.21 -6.36
C ARG A 110 -18.95 -19.03 -5.82
N THR A 111 -19.08 -18.64 -4.55
CA THR A 111 -20.40 -18.43 -3.92
C THR A 111 -21.13 -17.25 -4.55
N ALA A 112 -20.42 -16.15 -4.86
CA ALA A 112 -21.00 -15.00 -5.55
C ALA A 112 -21.56 -15.40 -6.92
N HIS A 113 -20.79 -16.12 -7.74
CA HIS A 113 -21.23 -16.60 -9.05
C HIS A 113 -22.42 -17.57 -8.96
N GLU A 114 -22.43 -18.49 -7.98
CA GLU A 114 -23.58 -19.37 -7.73
C GLU A 114 -24.87 -18.62 -7.33
N MET A 115 -24.72 -17.38 -6.82
CA MET A 115 -25.83 -16.49 -6.47
C MET A 115 -26.16 -15.49 -7.59
N GLY A 116 -25.48 -15.56 -8.75
CA GLY A 116 -25.67 -14.62 -9.86
C GLY A 116 -25.13 -13.22 -9.58
N ILE A 117 -24.10 -13.09 -8.71
CA ILE A 117 -23.50 -11.81 -8.31
C ILE A 117 -22.11 -11.69 -8.93
N PRO A 118 -21.79 -10.56 -9.61
CA PRO A 118 -20.46 -10.31 -10.14
C PRO A 118 -19.41 -10.26 -9.04
N ALA A 119 -18.20 -10.73 -9.38
CA ALA A 119 -17.06 -10.69 -8.48
C ALA A 119 -15.87 -9.98 -9.11
N THR A 120 -15.22 -9.13 -8.32
CA THR A 120 -13.97 -8.44 -8.65
C THR A 120 -12.89 -8.82 -7.66
N ALA A 121 -11.63 -8.52 -7.95
CA ALA A 121 -10.55 -8.74 -6.97
C ALA A 121 -9.50 -7.65 -7.00
N GLY A 122 -8.91 -7.38 -5.83
CA GLY A 122 -7.69 -6.61 -5.70
C GLY A 122 -6.43 -7.49 -5.81
N PHE A 123 -5.37 -6.96 -6.39
CA PHE A 123 -4.04 -7.58 -6.36
C PHE A 123 -3.17 -6.87 -5.30
N HIS A 124 -3.29 -7.33 -4.05
CA HIS A 124 -2.65 -6.70 -2.90
C HIS A 124 -1.48 -7.50 -2.31
N LEU A 125 -1.07 -8.59 -2.95
CA LEU A 125 0.03 -9.44 -2.50
C LEU A 125 1.01 -9.70 -3.64
N GLN A 126 2.13 -8.99 -3.65
CA GLN A 126 3.18 -9.16 -4.64
C GLN A 126 4.01 -10.43 -4.34
N PRO A 127 4.22 -11.34 -5.32
CA PRO A 127 5.04 -12.53 -5.16
C PRO A 127 6.46 -12.27 -4.64
N GLU A 128 7.08 -11.17 -5.05
CA GLU A 128 8.40 -10.74 -4.60
C GLU A 128 8.41 -10.49 -3.08
N ASN A 129 7.40 -9.82 -2.54
CA ASN A 129 7.25 -9.62 -1.08
C ASN A 129 7.11 -10.95 -0.32
N VAL A 130 6.38 -11.92 -0.90
CA VAL A 130 6.25 -13.27 -0.32
C VAL A 130 7.61 -13.94 -0.28
N LEU A 131 8.38 -13.88 -1.36
CA LEU A 131 9.70 -14.50 -1.46
C LEU A 131 10.73 -13.86 -0.53
N TYR A 132 10.72 -12.53 -0.36
CA TYR A 132 11.58 -11.87 0.63
C TYR A 132 11.31 -12.38 2.04
N SER A 133 10.06 -12.62 2.40
CA SER A 133 9.69 -13.18 3.71
C SER A 133 10.01 -14.66 3.86
N ALA A 134 10.09 -15.39 2.74
CA ALA A 134 10.47 -16.79 2.70
C ALA A 134 12.01 -17.01 2.71
N GLY A 135 12.80 -15.94 2.80
CA GLY A 135 14.26 -15.99 2.95
C GLY A 135 14.99 -16.54 1.71
N PRO A 136 15.72 -17.68 1.81
CA PRO A 136 16.52 -18.19 0.69
C PRO A 136 15.71 -18.54 -0.57
N LEU A 137 14.41 -18.78 -0.45
CA LEU A 137 13.54 -19.12 -1.59
C LEU A 137 13.48 -18.01 -2.64
N ARG A 138 13.79 -16.77 -2.28
CA ARG A 138 13.86 -15.62 -3.21
C ARG A 138 14.93 -15.78 -4.30
N TYR A 139 15.94 -16.61 -4.07
CA TYR A 139 17.04 -16.86 -5.03
C TYR A 139 16.73 -17.99 -6.02
N ILE A 140 15.59 -18.68 -5.89
CA ILE A 140 15.20 -19.77 -6.80
C ILE A 140 14.70 -19.15 -8.11
N PRO A 141 15.39 -19.41 -9.26
CA PRO A 141 14.91 -18.91 -10.54
C PRO A 141 13.48 -19.37 -10.84
N GLY A 142 12.64 -18.45 -11.30
CA GLY A 142 11.24 -18.75 -11.65
C GLY A 142 10.27 -18.84 -10.47
N ALA A 143 10.72 -18.74 -9.21
CA ALA A 143 9.84 -18.82 -8.04
C ALA A 143 8.74 -17.74 -8.07
N SER A 144 9.07 -16.51 -8.42
CA SER A 144 8.09 -15.42 -8.56
C SER A 144 7.06 -15.74 -9.66
N ALA A 145 7.52 -16.13 -10.86
CA ALA A 145 6.64 -16.50 -11.97
C ALA A 145 5.69 -17.66 -11.62
N PHE A 146 6.18 -18.66 -10.86
CA PHE A 146 5.35 -19.73 -10.35
C PHE A 146 4.25 -19.24 -9.40
N ILE A 147 4.54 -18.29 -8.51
CA ILE A 147 3.54 -17.71 -7.59
C ILE A 147 2.52 -16.89 -8.38
N TYR A 148 2.93 -16.08 -9.38
CA TYR A 148 1.98 -15.40 -10.28
C TYR A 148 1.06 -16.40 -10.99
N TRP A 149 1.61 -17.48 -11.56
CA TRP A 149 0.83 -18.54 -12.19
C TRP A 149 -0.14 -19.19 -11.21
N LEU A 150 0.31 -19.49 -9.98
CA LEU A 150 -0.51 -20.08 -8.93
C LEU A 150 -1.68 -19.17 -8.53
N PHE A 151 -1.43 -17.89 -8.32
CA PHE A 151 -2.45 -16.91 -7.97
C PHE A 151 -3.49 -16.77 -9.10
N ASN A 152 -3.03 -16.70 -10.35
CA ASN A 152 -3.92 -16.69 -11.50
C ASN A 152 -4.82 -17.94 -11.52
N ARG A 153 -4.21 -19.13 -11.38
CA ARG A 153 -4.95 -20.39 -11.37
C ARG A 153 -5.94 -20.52 -10.19
N MET A 154 -5.57 -20.02 -9.03
CA MET A 154 -6.38 -20.12 -7.81
C MET A 154 -7.56 -19.16 -7.80
N LEU A 155 -7.39 -17.94 -8.26
CA LEU A 155 -8.40 -16.89 -8.13
C LEU A 155 -8.60 -16.11 -9.43
N TYR A 156 -7.57 -15.41 -9.92
CA TYR A 156 -7.75 -14.32 -10.90
C TYR A 156 -8.30 -14.79 -12.24
N ARG A 157 -8.03 -16.01 -12.69
CA ARG A 157 -8.62 -16.55 -13.93
C ARG A 157 -10.15 -16.66 -13.92
N HIS A 158 -10.77 -16.57 -12.74
CA HIS A 158 -12.21 -16.64 -12.54
C HIS A 158 -12.86 -15.26 -12.39
N ILE A 159 -12.10 -14.20 -12.58
CA ILE A 159 -12.52 -12.81 -12.38
C ILE A 159 -12.11 -12.02 -13.62
N TRP A 160 -12.97 -11.11 -14.08
CA TRP A 160 -12.64 -10.31 -15.26
C TRP A 160 -12.05 -8.93 -14.91
N HIS A 161 -12.48 -8.31 -13.81
CA HIS A 161 -12.00 -7.02 -13.36
C HIS A 161 -11.07 -7.15 -12.16
N ILE A 162 -9.81 -6.67 -12.31
CA ILE A 162 -8.80 -6.70 -11.25
C ILE A 162 -8.37 -5.28 -10.91
N HIS A 163 -8.53 -4.90 -9.66
CA HIS A 163 -7.96 -3.71 -9.06
C HIS A 163 -6.47 -3.92 -8.81
N THR A 164 -5.61 -3.05 -9.33
CA THR A 164 -4.17 -3.04 -9.09
C THR A 164 -3.76 -1.71 -8.47
N PRO A 165 -2.94 -1.69 -7.41
CA PRO A 165 -2.63 -0.45 -6.70
C PRO A 165 -1.63 0.46 -7.44
N SER A 166 -0.97 -0.05 -8.50
CA SER A 166 0.04 0.71 -9.25
C SER A 166 0.17 0.25 -10.70
N HIS A 167 0.72 1.14 -11.53
CA HIS A 167 1.06 0.82 -12.92
C HIS A 167 2.10 -0.30 -13.02
N MET A 168 3.07 -0.34 -12.09
CA MET A 168 4.07 -1.41 -12.03
C MET A 168 3.41 -2.78 -11.85
N ILE A 169 2.48 -2.90 -10.91
CA ILE A 169 1.76 -4.17 -10.69
C ILE A 169 0.92 -4.56 -11.91
N ALA A 170 0.24 -3.60 -12.53
CA ALA A 170 -0.49 -3.88 -13.78
C ALA A 170 0.43 -4.40 -14.88
N ALA A 171 1.61 -3.80 -15.06
CA ALA A 171 2.64 -4.26 -16.01
C ALA A 171 3.17 -5.66 -15.67
N GLN A 172 3.46 -5.94 -14.40
CA GLN A 172 3.90 -7.27 -13.95
C GLN A 172 2.82 -8.34 -14.23
N LEU A 173 1.55 -8.05 -13.95
CA LEU A 173 0.46 -8.97 -14.27
C LEU A 173 0.38 -9.26 -15.77
N ARG A 174 0.49 -8.24 -16.63
CA ARG A 174 0.54 -8.42 -18.08
C ARG A 174 1.72 -9.29 -18.52
N ALA A 175 2.91 -9.03 -17.98
CA ALA A 175 4.11 -9.82 -18.27
C ALA A 175 3.97 -11.29 -17.87
N HIS A 176 3.16 -11.59 -16.84
CA HIS A 176 2.87 -12.96 -16.39
C HIS A 176 1.59 -13.57 -17.01
N GLY A 177 1.09 -12.98 -18.12
CA GLY A 177 0.00 -13.55 -18.91
C GLY A 177 -1.41 -13.34 -18.36
N TYR A 178 -1.61 -12.39 -17.47
CA TYR A 178 -2.95 -12.01 -17.00
C TYR A 178 -3.67 -11.23 -18.11
N ARG A 179 -4.84 -11.71 -18.53
CA ARG A 179 -5.63 -11.13 -19.64
C ARG A 179 -6.84 -10.33 -19.17
N GLN A 180 -7.11 -10.35 -17.89
CA GLN A 180 -8.22 -9.65 -17.23
C GLN A 180 -8.15 -8.14 -17.45
N ARG A 181 -9.26 -7.45 -17.28
CA ARG A 181 -9.30 -5.98 -17.29
C ARG A 181 -8.63 -5.45 -16.02
N LEU A 182 -7.52 -4.75 -16.16
CA LEU A 182 -6.75 -4.21 -15.04
C LEU A 182 -7.11 -2.74 -14.82
N HIS A 183 -7.53 -2.41 -13.62
CA HIS A 183 -7.84 -1.06 -13.18
C HIS A 183 -6.76 -0.58 -12.22
N VAL A 184 -5.99 0.43 -12.63
CA VAL A 184 -4.97 1.01 -11.76
C VAL A 184 -5.63 2.05 -10.86
N ILE A 185 -5.80 1.69 -9.60
CA ILE A 185 -6.45 2.51 -8.58
C ILE A 185 -5.61 2.43 -7.32
N SER A 186 -5.11 3.57 -6.85
CA SER A 186 -4.35 3.65 -5.60
C SER A 186 -5.21 3.24 -4.40
N ASN A 187 -4.58 2.68 -3.37
CA ASN A 187 -5.25 2.45 -2.09
C ASN A 187 -5.59 3.76 -1.36
N GLY A 188 -5.02 4.88 -1.81
CA GLY A 188 -5.28 6.19 -1.27
C GLY A 188 -4.70 6.41 0.12
N TYR A 189 -4.65 7.65 0.54
CA TYR A 189 -4.23 8.02 1.90
C TYR A 189 -5.41 8.55 2.72
N SER A 190 -5.29 8.44 4.04
CA SER A 190 -6.31 8.90 4.98
C SER A 190 -6.36 10.43 5.05
N PRO A 191 -7.56 11.07 5.10
CA PRO A 191 -7.71 12.53 5.18
C PRO A 191 -7.17 13.16 6.47
N ARG A 192 -6.73 12.36 7.43
CA ARG A 192 -6.04 12.85 8.64
C ARG A 192 -4.63 13.40 8.34
N PHE A 193 -4.01 12.99 7.22
CA PHE A 193 -2.75 13.55 6.76
C PHE A 193 -3.03 14.82 5.97
N THR A 194 -2.56 15.95 6.49
CA THR A 194 -2.74 17.27 5.91
C THR A 194 -1.40 17.97 5.82
N ALA A 195 -1.23 18.78 4.77
CA ALA A 195 0.02 19.49 4.54
C ALA A 195 0.37 20.41 5.71
N LYS A 196 1.65 20.42 6.09
CA LYS A 196 2.22 21.42 6.98
C LYS A 196 2.24 22.78 6.28
N GLN A 197 2.28 23.87 7.08
CA GLN A 197 2.58 25.19 6.55
C GLN A 197 3.97 25.19 5.97
N GLN A 198 4.10 25.59 4.72
CA GLN A 198 5.39 25.69 4.07
C GLN A 198 6.17 26.89 4.61
N ARG A 199 7.49 26.81 4.51
CA ARG A 199 8.38 27.87 4.99
C ARG A 199 8.34 29.06 4.02
N GLU A 200 8.57 30.24 4.55
CA GLU A 200 8.70 31.44 3.71
C GLU A 200 10.02 31.38 2.90
N PRO A 201 10.00 31.85 1.64
CA PRO A 201 11.21 31.95 0.83
C PRO A 201 12.34 32.70 1.55
N GLY A 202 13.56 32.22 1.37
CA GLY A 202 14.75 32.79 2.02
C GLY A 202 14.97 32.37 3.47
N SER A 203 14.08 31.55 4.03
CA SER A 203 14.30 30.97 5.37
C SER A 203 15.43 29.95 5.34
N PRO A 204 16.38 29.97 6.32
CA PRO A 204 17.45 28.99 6.39
C PRO A 204 16.92 27.59 6.60
N SER A 205 17.68 26.57 6.18
CA SER A 205 17.36 25.17 6.48
C SER A 205 17.16 24.95 7.98
N PRO A 206 16.15 24.15 8.38
CA PRO A 206 15.93 23.85 9.80
C PRO A 206 17.13 23.08 10.39
N ARG A 207 17.41 23.35 11.67
CA ARG A 207 18.43 22.61 12.43
C ARG A 207 17.87 22.18 13.77
N PRO A 208 17.85 20.90 14.11
CA PRO A 208 18.25 19.79 13.24
C PRO A 208 17.31 19.63 12.03
N PHE A 209 17.86 19.18 10.89
CA PHE A 209 17.09 18.80 9.72
C PHE A 209 16.49 17.41 9.94
N ARG A 210 15.16 17.29 9.92
CA ARG A 210 14.44 16.10 10.35
C ARG A 210 14.08 15.21 9.17
N ILE A 211 14.68 14.04 9.10
CA ILE A 211 14.38 13.00 8.10
C ILE A 211 13.52 11.92 8.72
N VAL A 212 12.46 11.53 8.01
CA VAL A 212 11.58 10.44 8.42
C VAL A 212 11.57 9.33 7.36
N ALA A 213 11.55 8.08 7.82
CA ALA A 213 11.21 6.90 7.03
C ALA A 213 10.18 6.08 7.78
N SER A 214 9.23 5.46 7.08
CA SER A 214 8.20 4.63 7.68
C SER A 214 8.03 3.32 6.93
N GLY A 215 7.95 2.21 7.67
CA GLY A 215 7.75 0.89 7.12
C GLY A 215 8.23 -0.22 8.04
N ARG A 216 7.95 -1.47 7.66
CA ARG A 216 8.41 -2.64 8.39
C ARG A 216 9.94 -2.68 8.42
N LEU A 217 10.54 -2.94 9.58
CA LEU A 217 12.00 -3.05 9.73
C LEU A 217 12.49 -4.41 9.23
N ALA A 218 12.52 -4.57 7.91
CA ALA A 218 12.85 -5.81 7.21
C ALA A 218 13.71 -5.52 5.97
N SER A 219 14.35 -6.55 5.42
CA SER A 219 15.38 -6.40 4.39
C SER A 219 14.89 -5.73 3.10
N GLU A 220 13.64 -5.94 2.72
CA GLU A 220 13.05 -5.32 1.52
C GLU A 220 12.82 -3.81 1.65
N LYS A 221 12.81 -3.28 2.88
CA LYS A 221 12.65 -1.85 3.15
C LYS A 221 13.97 -1.08 3.20
N ASP A 222 15.07 -1.77 3.22
CA ASP A 222 16.44 -1.29 3.07
C ASP A 222 16.83 -0.05 3.88
N HIS A 223 16.37 0.02 5.13
CA HIS A 223 16.76 1.10 6.05
C HIS A 223 18.27 1.17 6.32
N VAL A 224 19.01 0.09 6.00
CA VAL A 224 20.48 0.04 6.04
C VAL A 224 21.08 1.10 5.12
N THR A 225 20.58 1.19 3.88
CA THR A 225 21.02 2.20 2.91
C THR A 225 20.76 3.64 3.43
N LEU A 226 19.60 3.87 4.07
CA LEU A 226 19.29 5.18 4.65
C LEU A 226 20.26 5.56 5.78
N ILE A 227 20.51 4.65 6.74
CA ILE A 227 21.45 4.92 7.85
C ILE A 227 22.85 5.24 7.31
N ARG A 228 23.32 4.49 6.31
CA ARG A 228 24.63 4.72 5.67
C ARG A 228 24.64 6.07 4.93
N ALA A 229 23.56 6.41 4.24
CA ALA A 229 23.46 7.68 3.52
C ALA A 229 23.53 8.88 4.46
N VAL A 230 22.82 8.85 5.60
CA VAL A 230 22.87 9.90 6.60
C VAL A 230 24.30 10.03 7.16
N ALA A 231 24.99 8.91 7.41
CA ALA A 231 26.39 8.92 7.88
C ALA A 231 27.37 9.48 6.83
N LEU A 232 27.06 9.38 5.53
CA LEU A 232 27.87 9.92 4.42
C LEU A 232 27.53 11.36 4.07
N SER A 233 26.41 11.88 4.57
CA SER A 233 25.99 13.26 4.34
C SER A 233 27.01 14.24 4.94
N ARG A 234 27.31 15.32 4.23
CA ARG A 234 28.12 16.42 4.77
C ARG A 234 27.44 17.21 5.90
N HIS A 235 26.12 16.99 6.07
CA HIS A 235 25.30 17.57 7.14
C HIS A 235 24.97 16.54 8.25
N ALA A 236 25.69 15.43 8.34
CA ALA A 236 25.37 14.30 9.24
C ALA A 236 25.14 14.71 10.71
N GLU A 237 25.89 15.72 11.22
CA GLU A 237 25.77 16.22 12.59
C GLU A 237 24.49 17.02 12.85
N ASP A 238 23.94 17.64 11.80
CA ASP A 238 22.73 18.47 11.85
C ASP A 238 21.45 17.69 11.49
N ILE A 239 21.56 16.40 11.15
CA ILE A 239 20.42 15.54 10.78
C ILE A 239 19.86 14.84 12.01
N GLU A 240 18.53 14.90 12.19
CA GLU A 240 17.78 14.05 13.09
C GLU A 240 17.01 12.99 12.29
N LEU A 241 17.35 11.70 12.44
CA LEU A 241 16.75 10.61 11.71
C LEU A 241 15.69 9.86 12.54
N THR A 242 14.47 9.75 12.04
CA THR A 242 13.41 8.93 12.64
C THR A 242 12.99 7.82 11.68
N ILE A 243 13.09 6.55 12.12
CA ILE A 243 12.60 5.40 11.37
C ILE A 243 11.43 4.76 12.14
N CYS A 244 10.22 4.91 11.59
CA CYS A 244 8.97 4.46 12.19
C CYS A 244 8.63 3.05 11.73
N GLY A 245 8.57 2.11 12.65
CA GLY A 245 8.16 0.75 12.36
C GLY A 245 8.67 -0.30 13.35
N THR A 246 8.26 -1.53 13.10
CA THR A 246 8.74 -2.72 13.82
C THR A 246 9.15 -3.79 12.81
N GLY A 247 10.00 -4.72 13.24
CA GLY A 247 10.39 -5.82 12.35
C GLY A 247 11.67 -6.53 12.81
N PRO A 248 12.05 -7.60 12.11
CA PRO A 248 13.16 -8.47 12.50
C PRO A 248 14.52 -7.77 12.57
N LEU A 249 14.73 -6.70 11.79
CA LEU A 249 16.01 -5.97 11.75
C LEU A 249 16.11 -4.84 12.78
N GLN A 250 15.12 -4.62 13.64
CA GLN A 250 15.11 -3.49 14.59
C GLN A 250 16.36 -3.38 15.43
N HIS A 251 16.82 -4.50 16.00
CA HIS A 251 18.03 -4.51 16.85
C HIS A 251 19.29 -4.19 16.05
N GLU A 252 19.41 -4.76 14.86
CA GLU A 252 20.54 -4.52 13.96
C GLU A 252 20.61 -3.07 13.51
N LEU A 253 19.49 -2.50 13.08
CA LEU A 253 19.39 -1.10 12.64
C LEU A 253 19.74 -0.13 13.78
N ARG A 254 19.24 -0.35 14.99
CA ARG A 254 19.61 0.45 16.17
C ARG A 254 21.11 0.37 16.48
N ARG A 255 21.70 -0.82 16.42
CA ARG A 255 23.15 -1.00 16.63
C ARG A 255 23.96 -0.28 15.56
N MET A 256 23.51 -0.34 14.29
CA MET A 256 24.16 0.34 13.17
C MET A 256 24.06 1.87 13.34
N ALA A 257 22.88 2.40 13.61
CA ALA A 257 22.67 3.83 13.83
C ALA A 257 23.54 4.37 14.96
N GLY A 258 23.59 3.67 16.11
CA GLY A 258 24.43 4.05 17.25
C GLY A 258 25.94 4.04 16.98
N LYS A 259 26.39 3.31 15.93
CA LYS A 259 27.80 3.30 15.52
C LYS A 259 28.16 4.35 14.47
N LEU A 260 27.21 4.66 13.57
CA LEU A 260 27.48 5.43 12.37
C LEU A 260 26.96 6.87 12.45
N LEU A 261 25.88 7.12 13.19
CA LEU A 261 25.25 8.43 13.19
C LEU A 261 25.75 9.33 14.31
N PRO A 262 26.34 10.50 14.01
CA PRO A 262 26.78 11.45 15.03
C PRO A 262 25.63 12.25 15.62
N GLY A 263 24.55 12.44 14.84
CA GLY A 263 23.36 13.19 15.23
C GLY A 263 22.34 12.39 16.03
N ARG A 264 21.16 12.97 16.20
CA ARG A 264 20.04 12.34 16.90
C ARG A 264 19.35 11.32 15.99
N TRP A 265 18.94 10.17 16.55
CA TRP A 265 18.16 9.20 15.82
C TRP A 265 17.16 8.46 16.71
N SER A 266 16.08 8.01 16.11
CA SER A 266 15.04 7.19 16.72
C SER A 266 14.60 6.09 15.76
N ILE A 267 14.55 4.83 16.22
CA ILE A 267 14.11 3.69 15.42
C ILE A 267 13.14 2.85 16.25
N GLY A 268 11.90 2.72 15.84
CA GLY A 268 10.94 1.91 16.56
C GLY A 268 9.48 2.15 16.19
N PHE A 269 8.59 1.58 16.99
CA PHE A 269 7.16 1.73 16.82
C PHE A 269 6.72 3.16 17.11
N HIS A 270 5.84 3.65 16.25
CA HIS A 270 5.10 4.90 16.45
C HIS A 270 3.61 4.61 16.29
N ASP A 271 2.81 5.17 17.14
CA ASP A 271 1.35 5.04 17.06
C ASP A 271 0.83 5.69 15.76
N ASN A 272 -0.04 4.98 15.07
CA ASN A 272 -0.69 5.49 13.86
C ASN A 272 -1.43 6.83 14.10
N ALA A 273 -1.96 7.06 15.30
CA ALA A 273 -2.62 8.31 15.65
C ALA A 273 -1.66 9.50 15.68
N GLN A 274 -0.39 9.27 16.01
CA GLN A 274 0.66 10.32 16.11
C GLN A 274 1.37 10.58 14.77
N MET A 275 1.23 9.67 13.81
CA MET A 275 1.92 9.79 12.52
C MET A 275 1.66 11.11 11.77
N PRO A 276 0.42 11.66 11.72
CA PRO A 276 0.19 12.93 11.03
C PRO A 276 0.97 14.10 11.62
N GLU A 277 1.08 14.17 12.95
CA GLU A 277 1.85 15.21 13.62
C GLU A 277 3.35 15.02 13.42
N LEU A 278 3.84 13.80 13.55
CA LEU A 278 5.23 13.45 13.30
C LEU A 278 5.65 13.84 11.88
N LEU A 279 4.88 13.45 10.86
CA LEU A 279 5.21 13.79 9.47
C LEU A 279 5.24 15.30 9.25
N ARG A 280 4.27 16.06 9.79
CA ARG A 280 4.29 17.53 9.70
C ARG A 280 5.49 18.17 10.41
N SER A 281 6.05 17.52 11.43
CA SER A 281 7.23 18.03 12.16
C SER A 281 8.55 17.74 11.44
N CYS A 282 8.55 16.89 10.40
CA CYS A 282 9.74 16.52 9.63
C CYS A 282 9.94 17.44 8.40
N ASP A 283 11.13 17.38 7.81
CA ASP A 283 11.52 18.19 6.66
C ASP A 283 11.56 17.37 5.37
N LEU A 284 12.02 16.12 5.43
CA LEU A 284 12.19 15.24 4.28
C LEU A 284 11.68 13.82 4.59
N LEU A 285 11.01 13.20 3.63
CA LEU A 285 10.69 11.77 3.66
C LEU A 285 11.69 10.98 2.84
N VAL A 286 12.24 9.89 3.38
CA VAL A 286 13.07 8.95 2.60
C VAL A 286 12.40 7.58 2.55
N HIS A 287 12.28 7.03 1.34
CA HIS A 287 11.70 5.71 1.11
C HIS A 287 12.69 4.80 0.35
N PRO A 288 13.57 4.09 1.08
CA PRO A 288 14.64 3.30 0.47
C PRO A 288 14.21 1.89 0.02
N SER A 289 12.90 1.59 0.04
CA SER A 289 12.35 0.27 -0.21
C SER A 289 12.67 -0.26 -1.61
N ILE A 290 13.22 -1.47 -1.67
CA ILE A 290 13.51 -2.18 -2.93
C ILE A 290 12.35 -3.02 -3.46
N VAL A 291 11.37 -3.34 -2.60
CA VAL A 291 10.14 -4.05 -2.99
C VAL A 291 8.95 -3.38 -2.33
N ASP A 292 8.04 -2.86 -3.14
CA ASP A 292 6.80 -2.26 -2.66
C ASP A 292 5.71 -2.29 -3.73
N ILE A 293 4.51 -2.64 -3.34
CA ILE A 293 3.36 -2.73 -4.25
C ILE A 293 2.78 -1.35 -4.61
N GLU A 294 2.92 -0.38 -3.70
CA GLU A 294 2.45 0.99 -3.88
C GLU A 294 3.23 1.99 -3.02
N SER A 295 3.25 1.78 -1.70
CA SER A 295 3.84 2.64 -0.67
C SER A 295 2.93 3.73 -0.11
N LEU A 296 1.99 3.33 0.74
CA LEU A 296 1.10 4.26 1.46
C LEU A 296 1.88 5.29 2.29
N SER A 297 3.02 4.90 2.88
CA SER A 297 3.87 5.81 3.65
C SER A 297 4.42 6.98 2.84
N VAL A 298 4.68 6.78 1.53
CA VAL A 298 5.07 7.87 0.63
C VAL A 298 3.89 8.82 0.40
N LEU A 299 2.70 8.29 0.12
CA LEU A 299 1.49 9.10 -0.05
C LEU A 299 1.14 9.91 1.23
N GLU A 300 1.27 9.29 2.40
CA GLU A 300 1.04 9.95 3.70
C GLU A 300 2.04 11.09 3.94
N GLY A 301 3.33 10.88 3.60
CA GLY A 301 4.36 11.90 3.68
C GLY A 301 4.13 13.06 2.71
N MET A 302 3.85 12.76 1.44
CA MET A 302 3.53 13.77 0.43
C MET A 302 2.28 14.57 0.81
N ALA A 303 1.22 13.91 1.26
CA ALA A 303 0.00 14.58 1.76
C ALA A 303 0.28 15.49 2.97
N SER A 304 1.31 15.17 3.77
CA SER A 304 1.77 15.99 4.88
C SER A 304 2.70 17.15 4.47
N GLY A 305 2.96 17.31 3.17
CA GLY A 305 3.81 18.39 2.63
C GLY A 305 5.30 18.10 2.68
N LEU A 306 5.69 16.82 2.75
CA LEU A 306 7.08 16.39 2.65
C LEU A 306 7.47 16.09 1.19
N VAL A 307 8.67 16.47 0.82
CA VAL A 307 9.30 15.98 -0.40
C VAL A 307 9.77 14.54 -0.15
N PRO A 308 9.43 13.57 -1.01
CA PRO A 308 9.94 12.22 -0.89
C PRO A 308 11.26 12.05 -1.65
N VAL A 309 12.20 11.30 -1.08
CA VAL A 309 13.39 10.76 -1.77
C VAL A 309 13.25 9.24 -1.81
N ILE A 310 13.06 8.68 -2.99
CA ILE A 310 12.57 7.32 -3.22
C ILE A 310 13.60 6.49 -3.96
N ALA A 311 13.82 5.25 -3.54
CA ALA A 311 14.65 4.30 -4.26
C ALA A 311 14.02 3.90 -5.60
N ARG A 312 14.78 4.02 -6.69
CA ARG A 312 14.41 3.48 -8.01
C ARG A 312 14.68 1.98 -8.02
N SER A 313 13.64 1.18 -8.04
CA SER A 313 13.71 -0.28 -8.11
C SER A 313 12.67 -0.82 -9.08
N THR A 314 13.03 -1.86 -9.83
CA THR A 314 12.10 -2.55 -10.74
C THR A 314 11.03 -3.36 -10.01
N GLN A 315 11.18 -3.55 -8.70
CA GLN A 315 10.25 -4.31 -7.84
C GLN A 315 9.48 -3.41 -6.87
N SER A 316 9.70 -2.08 -6.92
CA SER A 316 9.00 -1.10 -6.09
C SER A 316 8.24 -0.11 -6.95
N ALA A 317 6.94 0.01 -6.71
CA ALA A 317 6.09 0.98 -7.38
C ALA A 317 6.27 2.41 -6.85
N ALA A 318 6.95 2.60 -5.72
CA ALA A 318 7.08 3.90 -5.07
C ALA A 318 7.68 4.97 -5.97
N GLY A 319 8.60 4.59 -6.89
CA GLY A 319 9.23 5.51 -7.83
C GLY A 319 8.25 6.27 -8.73
N GLN A 320 7.02 5.76 -8.93
CA GLN A 320 5.97 6.45 -9.70
C GLN A 320 5.51 7.79 -9.07
N PHE A 321 5.76 7.98 -7.77
CA PHE A 321 5.37 9.18 -7.04
C PHE A 321 6.40 10.32 -7.13
N ALA A 322 7.59 10.08 -7.68
CA ALA A 322 8.60 11.10 -7.84
C ALA A 322 8.22 12.08 -8.97
N LEU A 323 8.11 13.36 -8.64
CA LEU A 323 7.77 14.43 -9.58
C LEU A 323 8.99 15.20 -10.11
N ASN A 324 10.18 14.89 -9.60
CA ASN A 324 11.45 15.49 -10.05
C ASN A 324 12.62 14.52 -9.82
N ASP A 325 13.75 14.77 -10.48
CA ASP A 325 14.91 13.88 -10.44
C ASP A 325 15.63 13.83 -9.09
N HIS A 326 15.56 14.92 -8.28
CA HIS A 326 16.14 14.95 -6.94
C HIS A 326 15.36 14.10 -5.94
N SER A 327 14.14 13.70 -6.29
CA SER A 327 13.32 12.77 -5.52
C SER A 327 13.62 11.29 -5.82
N LEU A 328 14.61 10.98 -6.66
CA LEU A 328 14.99 9.61 -6.99
C LEU A 328 16.46 9.34 -6.73
N PHE A 329 16.77 8.15 -6.24
CA PHE A 329 18.12 7.60 -6.16
C PHE A 329 18.12 6.13 -6.56
N GLU A 330 19.27 5.59 -7.00
CA GLU A 330 19.36 4.16 -7.32
C GLU A 330 19.28 3.30 -6.06
N ALA A 331 18.43 2.26 -6.10
CA ALA A 331 18.23 1.39 -4.95
C ALA A 331 19.57 0.80 -4.46
N GLN A 332 19.75 0.75 -3.14
CA GLN A 332 20.96 0.25 -2.49
C GLN A 332 22.23 1.10 -2.72
N ASP A 333 22.08 2.35 -3.19
CA ASP A 333 23.19 3.30 -3.32
C ASP A 333 23.13 4.38 -2.22
N PRO A 334 23.84 4.19 -1.10
CA PRO A 334 23.86 5.16 -0.02
C PRO A 334 24.59 6.46 -0.37
N ALA A 335 25.53 6.44 -1.33
CA ALA A 335 26.26 7.63 -1.73
C ALA A 335 25.38 8.56 -2.56
N MET A 336 24.61 8.01 -3.51
CA MET A 336 23.64 8.80 -4.26
C MET A 336 22.51 9.31 -3.36
N LEU A 337 22.02 8.50 -2.41
CA LEU A 337 21.02 8.97 -1.44
C LEU A 337 21.56 10.11 -0.57
N ALA A 338 22.81 10.04 -0.11
CA ALA A 338 23.45 11.14 0.64
C ALA A 338 23.49 12.43 -0.19
N GLN A 339 23.88 12.35 -1.47
CA GLN A 339 23.87 13.50 -2.38
C GLN A 339 22.45 14.10 -2.55
N ARG A 340 21.39 13.28 -2.60
CA ARG A 340 20.01 13.77 -2.68
C ARG A 340 19.58 14.46 -1.38
N ILE A 341 19.93 13.90 -0.22
CA ILE A 341 19.67 14.51 1.09
C ILE A 341 20.38 15.86 1.19
N ASP A 342 21.67 15.91 0.86
CA ASP A 342 22.47 17.12 0.90
C ASP A 342 21.90 18.20 -0.02
N TRP A 343 21.46 17.81 -1.22
CA TRP A 343 20.86 18.76 -2.16
C TRP A 343 19.60 19.41 -1.57
N TRP A 344 18.69 18.64 -0.97
CA TRP A 344 17.49 19.19 -0.36
C TRP A 344 17.78 20.07 0.86
N ILE A 345 18.82 19.77 1.64
CA ILE A 345 19.25 20.61 2.76
C ILE A 345 19.78 21.94 2.26
N ASP A 346 20.57 21.96 1.16
CA ASP A 346 21.16 23.15 0.61
C ASP A 346 20.22 24.03 -0.21
N HIS A 347 19.02 23.50 -0.57
CA HIS A 347 18.03 24.21 -1.37
C HIS A 347 16.68 24.32 -0.65
N PRO A 348 16.62 25.05 0.50
CA PRO A 348 15.42 25.11 1.33
C PRO A 348 14.20 25.74 0.65
N ASP A 349 14.39 26.67 -0.29
CA ASP A 349 13.29 27.27 -1.06
C ASP A 349 12.69 26.24 -2.03
N GLU A 350 13.51 25.43 -2.69
CA GLU A 350 13.06 24.33 -3.53
C GLU A 350 12.35 23.25 -2.71
N LEU A 351 12.88 22.91 -1.53
CA LEU A 351 12.25 21.98 -0.61
C LEU A 351 10.83 22.44 -0.22
N SER A 352 10.67 23.71 0.13
CA SER A 352 9.40 24.31 0.47
C SER A 352 8.43 24.30 -0.72
N ARG A 353 8.89 24.76 -1.88
CA ARG A 353 8.10 24.80 -3.13
C ARG A 353 7.62 23.40 -3.55
N TRP A 354 8.52 22.41 -3.58
CA TRP A 354 8.17 21.05 -3.96
C TRP A 354 7.31 20.36 -2.91
N GLY A 355 7.47 20.65 -1.63
CA GLY A 355 6.58 20.16 -0.58
C GLY A 355 5.11 20.55 -0.83
N ALA A 356 4.86 21.80 -1.24
CA ALA A 356 3.51 22.24 -1.63
C ALA A 356 3.00 21.53 -2.88
N ILE A 357 3.84 21.38 -3.91
CA ILE A 357 3.48 20.69 -5.17
C ILE A 357 3.12 19.22 -4.90
N TYR A 358 3.93 18.52 -4.10
CA TYR A 358 3.68 17.13 -3.73
C TYR A 358 2.36 16.98 -2.95
N ALA A 359 2.09 17.87 -1.99
CA ALA A 359 0.85 17.83 -1.21
C ALA A 359 -0.38 18.03 -2.10
N GLU A 360 -0.35 19.01 -3.00
CA GLU A 360 -1.46 19.30 -3.91
C GLU A 360 -1.71 18.14 -4.89
N HIS A 361 -0.66 17.66 -5.56
CA HIS A 361 -0.75 16.51 -6.46
C HIS A 361 -1.33 15.27 -5.75
N THR A 362 -0.86 15.01 -4.51
CA THR A 362 -1.34 13.87 -3.74
C THR A 362 -2.80 14.03 -3.34
N ARG A 363 -3.24 15.23 -3.00
CA ARG A 363 -4.63 15.53 -2.65
C ARG A 363 -5.58 15.29 -3.84
N GLU A 364 -5.17 15.67 -5.03
CA GLU A 364 -5.98 15.54 -6.25
C GLU A 364 -6.09 14.08 -6.70
N GLU A 365 -4.95 13.40 -6.82
CA GLU A 365 -4.88 12.08 -7.46
C GLU A 365 -5.09 10.91 -6.51
N TYR A 366 -4.60 11.01 -5.25
CA TYR A 366 -4.46 9.89 -4.33
C TYR A 366 -5.26 10.03 -3.03
N SER A 367 -6.13 11.05 -2.90
CA SER A 367 -7.04 11.08 -1.75
C SER A 367 -7.94 9.84 -1.75
N ILE A 368 -8.19 9.27 -0.56
CA ILE A 368 -9.08 8.09 -0.43
C ILE A 368 -10.44 8.32 -1.09
N ALA A 369 -10.96 9.55 -1.05
CA ALA A 369 -12.21 9.91 -1.68
C ALA A 369 -12.14 9.80 -3.23
N SER A 370 -11.04 10.23 -3.85
CA SER A 370 -10.83 10.11 -5.29
C SER A 370 -10.64 8.63 -5.69
N CYS A 371 -9.84 7.89 -4.92
CA CYS A 371 -9.59 6.47 -5.17
C CYS A 371 -10.86 5.63 -5.07
N VAL A 372 -11.70 5.89 -4.06
CA VAL A 372 -12.98 5.17 -3.90
C VAL A 372 -13.96 5.50 -5.02
N ARG A 373 -14.01 6.73 -5.55
CA ARG A 373 -14.81 7.02 -6.74
C ARG A 373 -14.34 6.21 -7.96
N LYS A 374 -13.03 6.12 -8.20
CA LYS A 374 -12.44 5.28 -9.26
C LYS A 374 -12.78 3.79 -9.05
N PHE A 375 -12.75 3.33 -7.80
CA PHE A 375 -13.12 1.97 -7.43
C PHE A 375 -14.61 1.68 -7.69
N VAL A 376 -15.51 2.56 -7.28
CA VAL A 376 -16.96 2.43 -7.56
C VAL A 376 -17.22 2.39 -9.07
N ALA A 377 -16.50 3.18 -9.86
CA ALA A 377 -16.62 3.14 -11.31
C ALA A 377 -16.22 1.77 -11.88
N MET A 378 -15.11 1.17 -11.36
CA MET A 378 -14.70 -0.21 -11.71
C MET A 378 -15.78 -1.24 -11.32
N GLU A 379 -16.37 -1.13 -10.12
CA GLU A 379 -17.41 -2.06 -9.67
C GLU A 379 -18.68 -1.96 -10.53
N ARG A 380 -19.08 -0.74 -10.92
CA ARG A 380 -20.20 -0.54 -11.85
C ARG A 380 -19.93 -1.14 -13.22
N GLU A 381 -18.71 -1.00 -13.71
CA GLU A 381 -18.28 -1.62 -14.96
C GLU A 381 -18.34 -3.14 -14.87
N ALA A 382 -17.86 -3.72 -13.75
CA ALA A 382 -17.94 -5.15 -13.51
C ALA A 382 -19.39 -5.68 -13.41
N ILE A 383 -20.30 -4.88 -12.85
CA ILE A 383 -21.74 -5.21 -12.81
C ILE A 383 -22.32 -5.18 -14.24
N ALA A 384 -21.97 -4.17 -15.04
CA ALA A 384 -22.46 -4.04 -16.41
C ALA A 384 -21.93 -5.13 -17.35
N ASP A 385 -20.69 -5.57 -17.16
CA ASP A 385 -20.04 -6.61 -17.98
C ASP A 385 -20.44 -8.04 -17.54
N PHE A 386 -21.12 -8.19 -16.40
CA PHE A 386 -21.50 -9.50 -15.89
C PHE A 386 -22.73 -10.05 -16.62
N ASP A 387 -22.55 -11.13 -17.36
CA ASP A 387 -23.61 -11.82 -18.11
C ASP A 387 -24.17 -13.07 -17.40
N GLY A 388 -23.70 -13.34 -16.17
CA GLY A 388 -24.08 -14.50 -15.38
C GLY A 388 -23.49 -15.83 -15.87
N ARG A 389 -22.62 -15.82 -16.88
CA ARG A 389 -21.93 -17.00 -17.38
C ARG A 389 -20.55 -17.14 -16.70
N LEU A 390 -20.28 -18.35 -16.24
CA LEU A 390 -19.00 -18.77 -15.66
C LEU A 390 -18.09 -19.39 -16.70
#